data_895715d048cf4a6816e345c542eb94d4
#
_entry.id   895715d048cf4a6816e345c542eb94d4
#
_cell.length_a   1.000
_cell.length_b   1.000
_cell.length_c   1.000
_cell.angle_alpha   90.00
_cell.angle_beta   90.00
_cell.angle_gamma   90.00
#
_symmetry.space_group_name_H-M   'P 1'
#
loop_
_entity.id
_entity.type
_entity.pdbx_description
1 polymer ?
#
loop_
_entity_poly.entity_id
_entity_poly.type
_entity_poly.pdbx_seq_one_letter_code
_entity_poly.pdbx_strand_id
1 'polypeptide(L)'
;MEERPTTYKKFSYDCEGETIINSVRISCYENEEHGEVDLDRAFAKSCNTAFVTLGSKLDIKQFATLNKKCLFNQNIPFDLSVKKSRFELNEHSDKGEIPQTVIGQGNTLMTPFHNALLMCAVANDGVLMKPYVIDHIEGADNTTVKENIPEIYADLMSKKDAKKLQKMLREVVTDGTGYSLDTDLYTAAGKTGTAENEGKYAHAWFVGYSNVEDPDLVVCVLVENTGAGSKYAVPIAKKIFNSYYNNNMKEYYGEKKNTAQSDE
;
A
#
# COMPACT_ATOMS: atom_id res chain seq x y z
N MET A 1 -5.99 -12.52 -6.84
CA MET A 1 -6.19 -13.54 -5.79
C MET A 1 -7.64 -13.99 -5.74
N GLU A 2 -8.60 -13.09 -5.64
CA GLU A 2 -10.03 -13.46 -5.67
C GLU A 2 -10.45 -14.21 -6.93
N GLU A 3 -9.99 -13.73 -8.11
CA GLU A 3 -10.38 -14.30 -9.40
C GLU A 3 -9.75 -15.66 -9.71
N ARG A 4 -8.57 -15.94 -9.15
CA ARG A 4 -7.80 -17.17 -9.47
C ARG A 4 -7.05 -17.71 -8.24
N PRO A 5 -7.74 -18.23 -7.23
CA PRO A 5 -7.09 -18.71 -5.99
C PRO A 5 -6.12 -19.88 -6.20
N THR A 6 -6.28 -20.63 -7.29
CA THR A 6 -5.33 -21.70 -7.66
C THR A 6 -4.04 -21.18 -8.28
N THR A 7 -4.06 -20.02 -8.94
CA THR A 7 -2.87 -19.39 -9.53
C THR A 7 -1.94 -18.89 -8.45
N TYR A 8 -2.47 -18.33 -7.38
CA TYR A 8 -1.69 -17.87 -6.22
C TYR A 8 -0.82 -19.00 -5.64
N LYS A 9 -1.41 -20.17 -5.36
CA LYS A 9 -0.72 -21.30 -4.71
C LYS A 9 0.27 -22.03 -5.60
N LYS A 10 0.15 -21.90 -6.91
CA LYS A 10 0.95 -22.64 -7.91
C LYS A 10 1.89 -21.73 -8.68
N PHE A 11 1.95 -20.45 -8.33
CA PHE A 11 2.83 -19.53 -9.01
C PHE A 11 4.28 -19.84 -8.62
N SER A 12 5.10 -20.08 -9.62
CA SER A 12 6.55 -20.15 -9.54
C SER A 12 7.11 -19.43 -10.76
N TYR A 13 8.19 -18.71 -10.57
CA TYR A 13 8.86 -17.93 -11.60
C TYR A 13 10.36 -17.91 -11.33
N ASP A 14 11.16 -18.18 -12.36
CA ASP A 14 12.62 -18.03 -12.30
C ASP A 14 13.00 -16.65 -12.82
N CYS A 15 13.54 -15.81 -11.93
CA CYS A 15 13.85 -14.42 -12.19
C CYS A 15 15.33 -14.24 -12.54
N GLU A 16 15.61 -13.98 -13.81
CA GLU A 16 16.94 -13.70 -14.37
C GLU A 16 17.25 -12.17 -14.40
N GLY A 17 16.57 -11.34 -13.58
CA GLY A 17 16.80 -9.91 -13.49
C GLY A 17 16.06 -9.06 -14.55
N GLU A 18 15.79 -9.60 -15.74
CA GLU A 18 15.03 -8.90 -16.78
C GLU A 18 14.09 -9.84 -17.55
N THR A 19 13.09 -9.26 -18.22
CA THR A 19 12.17 -9.99 -19.11
C THR A 19 11.61 -9.06 -20.18
N ILE A 20 11.05 -9.63 -21.24
CA ILE A 20 10.36 -8.89 -22.32
C ILE A 20 8.92 -9.36 -22.39
N ILE A 21 7.97 -8.47 -22.11
CA ILE A 21 6.53 -8.73 -22.20
C ILE A 21 5.91 -7.69 -23.14
N ASN A 22 5.12 -8.14 -24.12
CA ASN A 22 4.47 -7.27 -25.12
C ASN A 22 5.46 -6.29 -25.79
N SER A 23 6.67 -6.77 -26.12
CA SER A 23 7.77 -5.98 -26.71
C SER A 23 8.35 -4.89 -25.79
N VAL A 24 7.97 -4.85 -24.52
CA VAL A 24 8.52 -3.95 -23.50
C VAL A 24 9.53 -4.70 -22.64
N ARG A 25 10.74 -4.18 -22.52
CA ARG A 25 11.76 -4.70 -21.60
C ARG A 25 11.45 -4.17 -20.20
N ILE A 26 11.38 -5.09 -19.25
CA ILE A 26 11.22 -4.78 -17.83
C ILE A 26 12.36 -5.42 -17.06
N SER A 27 13.02 -4.66 -16.20
CA SER A 27 14.09 -5.15 -15.33
C SER A 27 13.69 -5.03 -13.86
N CYS A 28 14.24 -5.90 -13.05
CA CYS A 28 14.28 -5.71 -11.61
C CYS A 28 15.22 -4.54 -11.25
N TYR A 29 15.13 -4.02 -10.03
CA TYR A 29 15.99 -2.94 -9.58
C TYR A 29 17.47 -3.37 -9.70
N GLU A 30 18.30 -2.54 -10.34
CA GLU A 30 19.72 -2.83 -10.63
C GLU A 30 19.96 -4.18 -11.34
N ASN A 31 18.96 -4.68 -12.08
CA ASN A 31 18.95 -6.01 -12.74
C ASN A 31 19.19 -7.20 -11.76
N GLU A 32 18.75 -7.08 -10.51
CA GLU A 32 18.89 -8.12 -9.50
C GLU A 32 18.19 -9.42 -9.95
N GLU A 33 18.92 -10.52 -9.94
CA GLU A 33 18.41 -11.87 -10.21
C GLU A 33 17.90 -12.46 -8.89
N HIS A 34 16.58 -12.71 -8.80
CA HIS A 34 15.99 -13.30 -7.59
C HIS A 34 15.96 -14.82 -7.59
N GLY A 35 16.28 -15.47 -8.75
CA GLY A 35 16.17 -16.89 -8.96
C GLY A 35 14.73 -17.39 -8.87
N GLU A 36 14.54 -18.63 -8.43
CA GLU A 36 13.21 -19.22 -8.29
C GLU A 36 12.44 -18.56 -7.13
N VAL A 37 11.28 -17.99 -7.46
CA VAL A 37 10.40 -17.29 -6.50
C VAL A 37 8.96 -17.76 -6.65
N ASP A 38 8.30 -17.97 -5.52
CA ASP A 38 6.83 -18.00 -5.45
C ASP A 38 6.26 -16.57 -5.37
N LEU A 39 4.95 -16.42 -5.24
CA LEU A 39 4.33 -15.11 -5.21
C LEU A 39 4.67 -14.31 -3.95
N ASP A 40 4.75 -14.97 -2.78
CA ASP A 40 5.04 -14.31 -1.51
C ASP A 40 6.48 -13.76 -1.54
N ARG A 41 7.45 -14.56 -1.98
CA ARG A 41 8.85 -14.15 -2.14
C ARG A 41 9.03 -13.08 -3.23
N ALA A 42 8.35 -13.24 -4.38
CA ALA A 42 8.38 -12.21 -5.45
C ALA A 42 7.86 -10.85 -4.95
N PHE A 43 6.82 -10.86 -4.09
CA PHE A 43 6.30 -9.65 -3.47
C PHE A 43 7.27 -9.06 -2.45
N ALA A 44 7.86 -9.89 -1.58
CA ALA A 44 8.82 -9.46 -0.55
C ALA A 44 10.06 -8.83 -1.17
N LYS A 45 10.61 -9.44 -2.24
CA LYS A 45 11.78 -8.94 -2.99
C LYS A 45 11.44 -7.85 -4.00
N SER A 46 10.15 -7.53 -4.19
CA SER A 46 9.71 -6.56 -5.21
C SER A 46 10.14 -6.95 -6.64
N CYS A 47 10.01 -8.22 -6.99
CA CYS A 47 10.43 -8.77 -8.28
C CYS A 47 9.54 -8.25 -9.42
N ASN A 48 10.01 -7.28 -10.19
CA ASN A 48 9.25 -6.70 -11.29
C ASN A 48 8.93 -7.73 -12.38
N THR A 49 9.88 -8.59 -12.74
CA THR A 49 9.74 -9.56 -13.81
C THR A 49 8.68 -10.63 -13.50
N ALA A 50 8.61 -11.11 -12.26
CA ALA A 50 7.55 -12.00 -11.79
C ALA A 50 6.17 -11.32 -11.87
N PHE A 51 6.07 -10.06 -11.41
CA PHE A 51 4.79 -9.33 -11.40
C PHE A 51 4.31 -8.94 -12.80
N VAL A 52 5.17 -8.55 -13.73
CA VAL A 52 4.73 -8.28 -15.12
C VAL A 52 4.31 -9.55 -15.82
N THR A 53 4.98 -10.69 -15.56
CA THR A 53 4.60 -12.01 -16.10
C THR A 53 3.23 -12.45 -15.59
N LEU A 54 2.95 -12.23 -14.31
CA LEU A 54 1.65 -12.52 -13.72
C LEU A 54 0.59 -11.53 -14.24
N GLY A 55 0.90 -10.24 -14.23
CA GLY A 55 0.00 -9.16 -14.61
C GLY A 55 -0.40 -9.18 -16.08
N SER A 56 0.47 -9.66 -16.98
CA SER A 56 0.14 -9.83 -18.39
C SER A 56 -1.00 -10.83 -18.66
N LYS A 57 -1.36 -11.64 -17.67
CA LYS A 57 -2.45 -12.63 -17.72
C LYS A 57 -3.74 -12.13 -17.09
N LEU A 58 -3.77 -10.91 -16.57
CA LEU A 58 -4.97 -10.32 -15.98
C LEU A 58 -5.99 -9.92 -17.06
N ASP A 59 -7.25 -10.02 -16.71
CA ASP A 59 -8.34 -9.39 -17.47
C ASP A 59 -8.28 -7.87 -17.19
N ILE A 60 -7.96 -7.09 -18.23
CA ILE A 60 -7.77 -5.63 -18.09
C ILE A 60 -9.04 -4.92 -17.65
N LYS A 61 -10.21 -5.38 -18.09
CA LYS A 61 -11.50 -4.79 -17.71
C LYS A 61 -11.77 -4.99 -16.20
N GLN A 62 -11.50 -6.20 -15.71
CA GLN A 62 -11.64 -6.51 -14.28
C GLN A 62 -10.60 -5.75 -13.46
N PHE A 63 -9.36 -5.63 -13.96
CA PHE A 63 -8.32 -4.86 -13.30
C PHE A 63 -8.67 -3.36 -13.21
N ALA A 64 -9.20 -2.76 -14.30
CA ALA A 64 -9.69 -1.39 -14.29
C ALA A 64 -10.88 -1.21 -13.32
N THR A 65 -11.79 -2.19 -13.27
CA THR A 65 -12.93 -2.17 -12.34
C THR A 65 -12.47 -2.22 -10.87
N LEU A 66 -11.47 -3.06 -10.56
CA LEU A 66 -10.87 -3.13 -9.24
C LEU A 66 -10.21 -1.80 -8.84
N ASN A 67 -9.44 -1.19 -9.75
CA ASN A 67 -8.84 0.12 -9.49
C ASN A 67 -9.90 1.21 -9.26
N LYS A 68 -11.03 1.17 -9.98
CA LYS A 68 -12.15 2.06 -9.70
C LYS A 68 -12.74 1.80 -8.32
N LYS A 69 -12.91 0.55 -7.89
CA LYS A 69 -13.35 0.18 -6.54
C LYS A 69 -12.38 0.71 -5.49
N CYS A 70 -11.08 0.70 -5.78
CA CYS A 70 -10.02 1.27 -4.97
C CYS A 70 -9.91 2.82 -5.07
N LEU A 71 -10.94 3.52 -5.56
CA LEU A 71 -11.07 4.98 -5.66
C LEU A 71 -10.13 5.68 -6.65
N PHE A 72 -9.45 4.97 -7.55
CA PHE A 72 -8.76 5.64 -8.65
C PHE A 72 -9.76 6.37 -9.56
N ASN A 73 -9.36 7.54 -10.05
CA ASN A 73 -10.18 8.44 -10.87
C ASN A 73 -11.43 8.99 -10.17
N GLN A 74 -11.55 8.80 -8.85
CA GLN A 74 -12.69 9.26 -8.05
C GLN A 74 -12.26 10.27 -6.98
N ASN A 75 -13.23 10.99 -6.42
CA ASN A 75 -13.02 11.79 -5.22
C ASN A 75 -12.93 10.87 -4.01
N ILE A 76 -11.95 11.12 -3.15
CA ILE A 76 -11.89 10.47 -1.84
C ILE A 76 -12.92 11.17 -0.93
N PRO A 77 -13.73 10.42 -0.16
CA PRO A 77 -14.74 10.97 0.74
C PRO A 77 -14.09 11.56 2.00
N PHE A 78 -13.48 12.73 1.87
CA PHE A 78 -12.71 13.40 2.89
C PHE A 78 -13.11 14.88 3.01
N ASP A 79 -13.03 15.44 4.21
CA ASP A 79 -13.46 16.82 4.50
C ASP A 79 -12.55 17.88 3.84
N LEU A 80 -11.30 17.50 3.55
CA LEU A 80 -10.34 18.38 2.88
C LEU A 80 -10.23 18.04 1.40
N SER A 81 -9.85 19.03 0.58
CA SER A 81 -9.63 18.83 -0.84
C SER A 81 -8.39 17.96 -1.10
N VAL A 82 -8.54 16.85 -1.79
CA VAL A 82 -7.46 15.93 -2.18
C VAL A 82 -7.47 15.74 -3.70
N LYS A 83 -6.29 15.74 -4.31
CA LYS A 83 -6.18 15.40 -5.74
C LYS A 83 -6.52 13.94 -5.97
N LYS A 84 -7.20 13.67 -7.08
CA LYS A 84 -7.50 12.29 -7.52
C LYS A 84 -6.22 11.57 -7.92
N SER A 85 -6.08 10.33 -7.52
CA SER A 85 -5.14 9.40 -8.14
C SER A 85 -5.67 8.98 -9.51
N ARG A 86 -4.76 8.72 -10.46
CA ARG A 86 -5.09 8.43 -11.85
C ARG A 86 -4.67 7.02 -12.23
N PHE A 87 -5.58 6.29 -12.86
CA PHE A 87 -5.35 4.99 -13.47
C PHE A 87 -5.97 5.03 -14.87
N GLU A 88 -5.17 4.79 -15.92
CA GLU A 88 -5.57 4.98 -17.30
C GLU A 88 -5.73 3.68 -18.09
N LEU A 89 -5.16 2.56 -17.62
CA LEU A 89 -5.25 1.28 -18.32
C LEU A 89 -6.72 0.82 -18.47
N ASN A 90 -7.11 0.52 -19.70
CA ASN A 90 -8.42 0.03 -20.06
C ASN A 90 -8.32 -0.96 -21.23
N GLU A 91 -9.44 -1.55 -21.68
CA GLU A 91 -9.47 -2.57 -22.72
C GLU A 91 -9.05 -2.06 -24.13
N HIS A 92 -8.89 -0.75 -24.31
CA HIS A 92 -8.42 -0.11 -25.55
C HIS A 92 -6.96 0.35 -25.46
N SER A 93 -6.34 0.21 -24.30
CA SER A 93 -4.92 0.58 -24.09
C SER A 93 -3.99 -0.30 -24.92
N ASP A 94 -2.85 0.28 -25.32
CA ASP A 94 -1.80 -0.49 -25.97
C ASP A 94 -1.28 -1.60 -25.04
N LYS A 95 -1.03 -2.78 -25.61
CA LYS A 95 -0.53 -3.91 -24.83
C LYS A 95 0.82 -3.65 -24.18
N GLY A 96 1.61 -2.71 -24.72
CA GLY A 96 2.88 -2.26 -24.15
C GLY A 96 2.72 -1.47 -22.85
N GLU A 97 1.53 -0.88 -22.58
CA GLU A 97 1.26 -0.17 -21.33
C GLU A 97 1.04 -1.13 -20.13
N ILE A 98 0.61 -2.38 -20.39
CA ILE A 98 0.27 -3.35 -19.36
C ILE A 98 1.46 -3.65 -18.43
N PRO A 99 2.67 -4.02 -18.94
CA PRO A 99 3.80 -4.34 -18.10
C PRO A 99 4.18 -3.23 -17.12
N GLN A 100 4.21 -1.98 -17.59
CA GLN A 100 4.53 -0.83 -16.74
C GLN A 100 3.44 -0.58 -15.70
N THR A 101 2.18 -0.59 -16.10
CA THR A 101 1.05 -0.30 -15.21
C THR A 101 0.92 -1.32 -14.07
N VAL A 102 1.16 -2.61 -14.33
CA VAL A 102 1.02 -3.66 -13.29
C VAL A 102 2.09 -3.59 -12.20
N ILE A 103 3.21 -2.93 -12.45
CA ILE A 103 4.23 -2.64 -11.43
C ILE A 103 4.12 -1.21 -10.87
N GLY A 104 3.05 -0.47 -11.23
CA GLY A 104 2.79 0.88 -10.72
C GLY A 104 3.59 1.98 -11.39
N GLN A 105 4.13 1.74 -12.59
CA GLN A 105 4.83 2.70 -13.44
C GLN A 105 3.92 3.25 -14.55
N GLY A 106 4.48 3.94 -15.52
CA GLY A 106 3.77 4.50 -16.67
C GLY A 106 2.85 5.66 -16.27
N ASN A 107 1.63 5.65 -16.78
CA ASN A 107 0.65 6.75 -16.60
C ASN A 107 -0.13 6.68 -15.26
N THR A 108 0.15 5.71 -14.39
CA THR A 108 -0.49 5.60 -13.09
C THR A 108 0.09 6.62 -12.12
N LEU A 109 -0.77 7.48 -11.54
CA LEU A 109 -0.38 8.46 -10.53
C LEU A 109 -1.18 8.25 -9.25
N MET A 110 -0.50 8.28 -8.12
CA MET A 110 -1.10 8.06 -6.82
C MET A 110 -0.67 9.13 -5.82
N THR A 111 -1.63 9.68 -5.06
CA THR A 111 -1.28 10.61 -3.97
C THR A 111 -0.84 9.83 -2.72
N PRO A 112 0.06 10.36 -1.88
CA PRO A 112 0.44 9.72 -0.61
C PRO A 112 -0.76 9.45 0.29
N PHE A 113 -1.72 10.37 0.34
CA PHE A 113 -2.95 10.21 1.13
C PHE A 113 -3.78 9.02 0.65
N HIS A 114 -3.98 8.88 -0.67
CA HIS A 114 -4.72 7.74 -1.23
C HIS A 114 -4.00 6.41 -0.95
N ASN A 115 -2.67 6.39 -1.07
CA ASN A 115 -1.87 5.20 -0.77
C ASN A 115 -1.99 4.79 0.71
N ALA A 116 -1.90 5.77 1.64
CA ALA A 116 -2.14 5.52 3.06
C ALA A 116 -3.56 4.98 3.32
N LEU A 117 -4.58 5.55 2.67
CA LEU A 117 -5.96 5.12 2.81
C LEU A 117 -6.19 3.67 2.36
N LEU A 118 -5.58 3.26 1.24
CA LEU A 118 -5.63 1.86 0.80
C LEU A 118 -4.90 0.93 1.78
N MET A 119 -3.78 1.37 2.34
CA MET A 119 -3.07 0.60 3.37
C MET A 119 -3.90 0.49 4.66
N CYS A 120 -4.65 1.53 5.05
CA CYS A 120 -5.62 1.45 6.16
C CYS A 120 -6.67 0.36 5.91
N ALA A 121 -7.22 0.28 4.68
CA ALA A 121 -8.18 -0.77 4.35
C ALA A 121 -7.57 -2.18 4.42
N VAL A 122 -6.32 -2.35 3.96
CA VAL A 122 -5.60 -3.64 4.08
C VAL A 122 -5.39 -4.00 5.55
N ALA A 123 -4.91 -3.07 6.37
CA ALA A 123 -4.70 -3.25 7.81
C ALA A 123 -6.01 -3.57 8.54
N ASN A 124 -7.12 -3.00 8.09
CA ASN A 124 -8.48 -3.19 8.63
C ASN A 124 -9.24 -4.31 7.89
N ASP A 125 -8.59 -5.44 7.65
CA ASP A 125 -9.20 -6.67 7.09
C ASP A 125 -9.97 -6.47 5.77
N GLY A 126 -9.60 -5.47 4.98
CA GLY A 126 -10.16 -5.16 3.66
C GLY A 126 -11.27 -4.09 3.68
N VAL A 127 -11.61 -3.58 4.85
CA VAL A 127 -12.67 -2.58 5.04
C VAL A 127 -12.09 -1.18 4.99
N LEU A 128 -12.55 -0.37 4.03
CA LEU A 128 -12.21 1.04 3.93
C LEU A 128 -13.13 1.87 4.80
N MET A 129 -12.57 2.58 5.78
CA MET A 129 -13.29 3.56 6.59
C MET A 129 -13.26 4.92 5.91
N LYS A 130 -14.32 5.71 6.14
CA LYS A 130 -14.35 7.10 5.70
C LYS A 130 -13.34 7.92 6.53
N PRO A 131 -12.35 8.56 5.90
CA PRO A 131 -11.36 9.34 6.64
C PRO A 131 -11.93 10.67 7.12
N TYR A 132 -11.55 11.10 8.32
CA TYR A 132 -11.83 12.42 8.87
C TYR A 132 -10.66 12.93 9.71
N VAL A 133 -10.55 14.23 9.91
CA VAL A 133 -9.54 14.88 10.77
C VAL A 133 -10.18 15.68 11.92
N ILE A 134 -11.47 15.97 11.82
CA ILE A 134 -12.22 16.64 12.88
C ILE A 134 -12.94 15.54 13.66
N ASP A 135 -12.54 15.34 14.89
CA ASP A 135 -13.15 14.37 15.80
C ASP A 135 -14.54 14.87 16.24
N HIS A 136 -14.58 16.05 16.84
CA HIS A 136 -15.82 16.68 17.29
C HIS A 136 -15.75 18.21 17.21
N ILE A 137 -16.88 18.86 17.34
CA ILE A 137 -17.04 20.30 17.43
C ILE A 137 -17.74 20.62 18.74
N GLU A 138 -17.11 21.45 19.57
CA GLU A 138 -17.67 21.92 20.84
C GLU A 138 -18.24 23.34 20.72
N GLY A 139 -19.33 23.59 21.42
CA GLY A 139 -19.87 24.92 21.64
C GLY A 139 -19.05 25.71 22.66
N ALA A 140 -19.36 27.02 22.82
CA ALA A 140 -18.70 27.85 23.79
C ALA A 140 -18.97 27.46 25.27
N ASP A 141 -19.96 26.65 25.50
CA ASP A 141 -20.36 26.08 26.80
C ASP A 141 -19.83 24.67 27.03
N ASN A 142 -18.87 24.20 26.19
CA ASN A 142 -18.29 22.83 26.17
C ASN A 142 -19.31 21.74 25.85
N THR A 143 -20.47 22.07 25.30
CA THR A 143 -21.38 21.04 24.79
C THR A 143 -20.91 20.54 23.41
N THR A 144 -20.95 19.23 23.19
CA THR A 144 -20.66 18.65 21.87
C THR A 144 -21.78 19.00 20.89
N VAL A 145 -21.45 19.82 19.88
CA VAL A 145 -22.38 20.25 18.82
C VAL A 145 -22.43 19.20 17.70
N LYS A 146 -21.30 18.57 17.41
CA LYS A 146 -21.18 17.55 16.38
C LYS A 146 -20.02 16.61 16.74
N GLU A 147 -20.22 15.31 16.56
CA GLU A 147 -19.20 14.28 16.66
C GLU A 147 -19.10 13.51 15.34
N ASN A 148 -17.89 13.16 14.92
CA ASN A 148 -17.66 12.28 13.79
C ASN A 148 -17.39 10.87 14.31
N ILE A 149 -18.36 9.98 14.12
CA ILE A 149 -18.23 8.54 14.41
C ILE A 149 -17.60 7.80 13.24
N PRO A 150 -16.79 6.75 13.51
CA PRO A 150 -16.25 5.90 12.46
C PRO A 150 -17.34 5.33 11.55
N GLU A 151 -17.23 5.54 10.24
CA GLU A 151 -18.18 5.12 9.21
C GLU A 151 -17.49 4.20 8.21
N ILE A 152 -18.07 3.01 7.93
CA ILE A 152 -17.61 2.14 6.84
C ILE A 152 -17.97 2.81 5.52
N TYR A 153 -16.95 3.01 4.67
CA TYR A 153 -17.16 3.55 3.33
C TYR A 153 -17.37 2.43 2.29
N ALA A 154 -16.51 1.42 2.29
CA ALA A 154 -16.59 0.30 1.35
C ALA A 154 -15.78 -0.92 1.79
N ASP A 155 -16.22 -2.09 1.35
CA ASP A 155 -15.42 -3.32 1.41
C ASP A 155 -14.57 -3.42 0.13
N LEU A 156 -13.26 -3.19 0.21
CA LEU A 156 -12.37 -3.24 -0.94
C LEU A 156 -12.00 -4.67 -1.35
N MET A 157 -11.81 -5.56 -0.38
CA MET A 157 -11.46 -6.97 -0.60
C MET A 157 -12.03 -7.86 0.50
N SER A 158 -12.03 -9.17 0.27
CA SER A 158 -12.43 -10.12 1.31
C SER A 158 -11.43 -10.12 2.47
N LYS A 159 -11.90 -10.37 3.70
CA LYS A 159 -11.03 -10.55 4.88
C LYS A 159 -9.94 -11.59 4.62
N LYS A 160 -10.28 -12.68 3.92
CA LYS A 160 -9.34 -13.75 3.58
C LYS A 160 -8.19 -13.25 2.70
N ASP A 161 -8.48 -12.40 1.72
CA ASP A 161 -7.45 -11.86 0.82
C ASP A 161 -6.68 -10.72 1.47
N ALA A 162 -7.33 -9.92 2.34
CA ALA A 162 -6.65 -8.95 3.18
C ALA A 162 -5.61 -9.64 4.09
N LYS A 163 -5.97 -10.73 4.77
CA LYS A 163 -5.02 -11.50 5.61
C LYS A 163 -3.84 -12.08 4.82
N LYS A 164 -4.06 -12.54 3.59
CA LYS A 164 -2.94 -12.98 2.74
C LYS A 164 -2.03 -11.80 2.38
N LEU A 165 -2.61 -10.66 2.00
CA LEU A 165 -1.84 -9.47 1.67
C LEU A 165 -1.07 -8.92 2.89
N GLN A 166 -1.68 -8.94 4.08
CA GLN A 166 -1.02 -8.59 5.34
C GLN A 166 0.20 -9.48 5.60
N LYS A 167 0.07 -10.80 5.38
CA LYS A 167 1.20 -11.74 5.49
C LYS A 167 2.32 -11.37 4.51
N MET A 168 2.00 -11.15 3.23
CA MET A 168 2.99 -10.76 2.22
C MET A 168 3.67 -9.43 2.57
N LEU A 169 2.91 -8.44 3.07
CA LEU A 169 3.43 -7.16 3.53
C LEU A 169 4.35 -7.31 4.75
N ARG A 170 4.07 -8.28 5.64
CA ARG A 170 4.97 -8.61 6.75
C ARG A 170 6.28 -9.22 6.23
N GLU A 171 6.23 -10.10 5.24
CA GLU A 171 7.42 -10.71 4.64
C GLU A 171 8.35 -9.68 3.96
N VAL A 172 7.82 -8.56 3.44
CA VAL A 172 8.64 -7.43 2.97
C VAL A 172 9.55 -6.91 4.08
N VAL A 173 9.08 -6.91 5.33
CA VAL A 173 9.83 -6.43 6.49
C VAL A 173 10.73 -7.51 7.08
N THR A 174 10.30 -8.77 7.09
CA THR A 174 11.11 -9.86 7.71
C THR A 174 12.20 -10.42 6.80
N ASP A 175 11.98 -10.44 5.48
CA ASP A 175 12.93 -11.02 4.50
C ASP A 175 13.04 -10.19 3.20
N GLY A 176 12.49 -9.00 3.14
CA GLY A 176 12.41 -8.21 1.91
C GLY A 176 13.05 -6.84 1.98
N THR A 177 12.58 -5.98 1.06
CA THR A 177 13.10 -4.62 0.86
C THR A 177 12.87 -3.66 2.03
N GLY A 178 12.01 -4.04 2.99
CA GLY A 178 11.71 -3.29 4.21
C GLY A 178 12.46 -3.78 5.47
N TYR A 179 13.42 -4.67 5.35
CA TYR A 179 14.08 -5.37 6.47
C TYR A 179 14.59 -4.44 7.58
N SER A 180 15.01 -3.23 7.26
CA SER A 180 15.47 -2.28 8.29
C SER A 180 14.38 -1.84 9.29
N LEU A 181 13.09 -2.15 9.02
CA LEU A 181 11.97 -1.94 9.95
C LEU A 181 11.77 -3.09 10.94
N ASP A 182 12.46 -4.23 10.76
CA ASP A 182 12.34 -5.34 11.68
C ASP A 182 13.00 -4.98 13.03
N THR A 183 12.24 -5.10 14.12
CA THR A 183 12.63 -4.67 15.47
C THR A 183 11.76 -5.34 16.52
N ASP A 184 12.25 -5.43 17.76
CA ASP A 184 11.50 -5.95 18.89
C ASP A 184 10.54 -4.92 19.51
N LEU A 185 10.61 -3.64 19.09
CA LEU A 185 9.78 -2.56 19.65
C LEU A 185 8.33 -2.61 19.14
N TYR A 186 8.13 -3.03 17.90
CA TYR A 186 6.82 -3.18 17.24
C TYR A 186 6.94 -4.18 16.10
N THR A 187 5.81 -4.72 15.66
CA THR A 187 5.74 -5.44 14.39
C THR A 187 5.29 -4.50 13.28
N ALA A 188 5.99 -4.48 12.15
CA ALA A 188 5.62 -3.68 10.99
C ALA A 188 5.35 -4.55 9.76
N ALA A 189 4.47 -4.07 8.91
CA ALA A 189 4.20 -4.61 7.57
C ALA A 189 4.09 -3.45 6.57
N GLY A 190 4.56 -3.63 5.35
CA GLY A 190 4.49 -2.56 4.35
C GLY A 190 5.14 -2.91 3.03
N LYS A 191 5.16 -1.95 2.13
CA LYS A 191 5.75 -2.10 0.80
C LYS A 191 6.58 -0.88 0.44
N THR A 192 7.78 -1.14 -0.05
CA THR A 192 8.64 -0.12 -0.67
C THR A 192 8.25 0.10 -2.12
N GLY A 193 8.51 1.29 -2.64
CA GLY A 193 8.37 1.62 -4.05
C GLY A 193 9.54 2.48 -4.52
N THR A 194 9.90 2.31 -5.79
CA THR A 194 10.86 3.13 -6.50
C THR A 194 10.20 3.53 -7.80
N ALA A 195 9.58 4.71 -7.82
CA ALA A 195 8.84 5.20 -8.98
C ALA A 195 9.78 5.99 -9.88
N GLU A 196 10.03 5.48 -11.08
CA GLU A 196 10.88 6.13 -12.07
C GLU A 196 10.35 7.52 -12.45
N ASN A 197 11.25 8.45 -12.70
CA ASN A 197 10.94 9.81 -13.09
C ASN A 197 11.88 10.23 -14.23
N GLU A 198 11.32 10.46 -15.40
CA GLU A 198 12.11 10.74 -16.61
C GLU A 198 13.06 11.93 -16.41
N GLY A 199 14.35 11.70 -16.67
CA GLY A 199 15.41 12.71 -16.56
C GLY A 199 15.79 13.11 -15.14
N LYS A 200 15.29 12.41 -14.10
CA LYS A 200 15.59 12.66 -12.68
C LYS A 200 15.82 11.36 -11.92
N TYR A 201 16.25 11.49 -10.64
CA TYR A 201 16.21 10.34 -9.74
C TYR A 201 14.79 9.89 -9.49
N ALA A 202 14.59 8.60 -9.28
CA ALA A 202 13.29 8.01 -8.94
C ALA A 202 12.72 8.61 -7.64
N HIS A 203 11.40 8.52 -7.48
CA HIS A 203 10.74 8.85 -6.22
C HIS A 203 10.78 7.64 -5.29
N ALA A 204 11.28 7.85 -4.07
CA ALA A 204 11.33 6.83 -3.04
C ALA A 204 9.99 6.76 -2.27
N TRP A 205 9.38 5.59 -2.25
CA TRP A 205 8.11 5.34 -1.55
C TRP A 205 8.24 4.28 -0.47
N PHE A 206 7.49 4.46 0.58
CA PHE A 206 7.12 3.43 1.53
C PHE A 206 5.69 3.67 1.99
N VAL A 207 4.91 2.62 2.08
CA VAL A 207 3.63 2.61 2.76
C VAL A 207 3.53 1.35 3.60
N GLY A 208 3.08 1.49 4.85
CA GLY A 208 2.98 0.36 5.76
C GLY A 208 2.27 0.74 7.06
N TYR A 209 2.11 -0.25 7.92
CA TYR A 209 1.48 -0.10 9.21
C TYR A 209 2.25 -0.86 10.29
N SER A 210 1.99 -0.51 11.54
CA SER A 210 2.56 -1.15 12.71
C SER A 210 1.49 -1.85 13.55
N ASN A 211 1.96 -2.79 14.40
CA ASN A 211 1.15 -3.75 15.13
C ASN A 211 0.33 -4.64 14.18
N VAL A 212 1.02 -5.60 13.54
CA VAL A 212 0.42 -6.45 12.49
C VAL A 212 -0.84 -7.18 12.95
N GLU A 213 -0.89 -7.62 14.21
CA GLU A 213 -2.05 -8.32 14.78
C GLU A 213 -3.20 -7.38 15.18
N ASP A 214 -2.87 -6.15 15.62
CA ASP A 214 -3.83 -5.11 16.04
C ASP A 214 -3.33 -3.75 15.51
N PRO A 215 -3.55 -3.44 14.21
CA PRO A 215 -3.00 -2.27 13.56
C PRO A 215 -3.47 -0.95 14.19
N ASP A 216 -2.51 -0.09 14.55
CA ASP A 216 -2.77 1.18 15.22
C ASP A 216 -2.21 2.41 14.50
N LEU A 217 -1.22 2.24 13.61
CA LEU A 217 -0.65 3.36 12.86
C LEU A 217 -0.30 2.97 11.43
N VAL A 218 -0.80 3.72 10.46
CA VAL A 218 -0.38 3.66 9.05
C VAL A 218 0.54 4.83 8.73
N VAL A 219 1.63 4.56 8.03
CA VAL A 219 2.60 5.56 7.56
C VAL A 219 2.77 5.44 6.06
N CYS A 220 2.65 6.55 5.35
CA CYS A 220 3.03 6.66 3.94
C CYS A 220 4.09 7.75 3.78
N VAL A 221 5.23 7.38 3.21
CA VAL A 221 6.36 8.28 2.98
C VAL A 221 6.66 8.36 1.50
N LEU A 222 6.75 9.58 0.98
CA LEU A 222 7.25 9.90 -0.35
C LEU A 222 8.44 10.86 -0.21
N VAL A 223 9.56 10.48 -0.82
CA VAL A 223 10.72 11.37 -0.97
C VAL A 223 11.00 11.54 -2.45
N GLU A 224 10.74 12.73 -2.96
CA GLU A 224 10.85 12.99 -4.40
C GLU A 224 12.29 13.07 -4.87
N ASN A 225 12.58 12.49 -6.04
CA ASN A 225 13.86 12.60 -6.76
C ASN A 225 15.09 12.19 -5.94
N THR A 226 15.01 11.06 -5.22
CA THR A 226 16.10 10.59 -4.33
C THR A 226 16.60 9.19 -4.66
N GLY A 227 15.77 8.31 -5.24
CA GLY A 227 16.14 6.94 -5.60
C GLY A 227 15.27 5.87 -4.91
N ALA A 228 15.89 4.82 -4.39
CA ALA A 228 15.18 3.64 -3.89
C ALA A 228 14.41 3.89 -2.59
N GLY A 229 13.18 3.33 -2.50
CA GLY A 229 12.33 3.43 -1.31
C GLY A 229 12.95 2.83 -0.06
N SER A 230 13.64 1.68 -0.19
CA SER A 230 14.36 1.04 0.91
C SER A 230 15.44 1.92 1.53
N LYS A 231 16.09 2.76 0.70
CA LYS A 231 17.22 3.63 1.12
C LYS A 231 16.76 4.97 1.71
N TYR A 232 15.68 5.56 1.18
CA TYR A 232 15.29 6.94 1.54
C TYR A 232 13.96 7.02 2.28
N ALA A 233 12.94 6.25 1.90
CA ALA A 233 11.63 6.31 2.53
C ALA A 233 11.52 5.43 3.79
N VAL A 234 12.06 4.21 3.77
CA VAL A 234 12.01 3.27 4.90
C VAL A 234 12.68 3.83 6.17
N PRO A 235 13.87 4.49 6.12
CA PRO A 235 14.47 5.08 7.33
C PRO A 235 13.60 6.19 7.97
N ILE A 236 12.84 6.93 7.16
CA ILE A 236 11.91 7.95 7.66
C ILE A 236 10.73 7.27 8.34
N ALA A 237 10.13 6.27 7.70
CA ALA A 237 9.05 5.48 8.30
C ALA A 237 9.49 4.85 9.64
N LYS A 238 10.72 4.30 9.71
CA LYS A 238 11.30 3.77 10.95
C LYS A 238 11.38 4.81 12.07
N LYS A 239 11.79 6.03 11.74
CA LYS A 239 11.83 7.13 12.74
C LYS A 239 10.43 7.48 13.24
N ILE A 240 9.42 7.49 12.35
CA ILE A 240 8.03 7.78 12.73
C ILE A 240 7.50 6.68 13.66
N PHE A 241 7.64 5.40 13.29
CA PHE A 241 7.23 4.29 14.15
C PHE A 241 7.96 4.29 15.49
N ASN A 242 9.30 4.46 15.49
CA ASN A 242 10.07 4.54 16.74
C ASN A 242 9.60 5.70 17.64
N SER A 243 9.30 6.87 17.06
CA SER A 243 8.79 8.02 17.82
C SER A 243 7.44 7.72 18.45
N TYR A 244 6.53 7.10 17.69
CA TYR A 244 5.21 6.72 18.15
C TYR A 244 5.27 5.77 19.36
N TYR A 245 6.08 4.71 19.30
CA TYR A 245 6.18 3.71 20.35
C TYR A 245 7.05 4.14 21.53
N ASN A 246 8.14 4.88 21.31
CA ASN A 246 9.02 5.36 22.39
C ASN A 246 8.42 6.50 23.22
N ASN A 247 7.50 7.28 22.64
CA ASN A 247 6.88 8.43 23.33
C ASN A 247 5.53 8.08 23.99
N ASN A 248 5.21 6.79 24.14
CA ASN A 248 3.94 6.30 24.69
C ASN A 248 2.69 6.91 23.99
N MET A 249 2.84 7.33 22.75
CA MET A 249 1.73 7.90 21.98
C MET A 249 0.59 6.89 21.82
N LYS A 250 0.92 5.59 21.86
CA LYS A 250 -0.07 4.51 21.84
C LYS A 250 -0.99 4.55 23.07
N GLU A 251 -0.45 4.78 24.27
CA GLU A 251 -1.23 4.91 25.50
C GLU A 251 -2.14 6.13 25.43
N TYR A 252 -1.61 7.27 24.98
CA TYR A 252 -2.38 8.51 24.84
C TYR A 252 -3.59 8.38 23.89
N TYR A 253 -3.41 7.73 22.73
CA TYR A 253 -4.52 7.51 21.78
C TYR A 253 -5.37 6.30 22.13
N GLY A 254 -4.81 5.30 22.83
CA GLY A 254 -5.53 4.09 23.28
C GLY A 254 -6.50 4.39 24.41
N GLU A 255 -6.15 5.28 25.34
CA GLU A 255 -7.04 5.72 26.43
C GLU A 255 -8.26 6.48 25.90
N LYS A 256 -8.11 7.31 24.86
CA LYS A 256 -9.24 7.98 24.20
C LYS A 256 -10.22 7.02 23.53
N LYS A 257 -9.76 5.89 22.98
CA LYS A 257 -10.64 4.85 22.41
C LYS A 257 -11.47 4.15 23.50
N ASN A 258 -10.91 3.93 24.68
CA ASN A 258 -11.58 3.24 25.77
C ASN A 258 -12.60 4.12 26.49
N THR A 259 -12.40 5.44 26.55
CA THR A 259 -13.38 6.39 27.12
C THR A 259 -14.61 6.54 26.22
N ALA A 260 -14.44 6.47 24.90
CA ALA A 260 -15.58 6.53 23.96
C ALA A 260 -16.43 5.24 23.93
N GLN A 261 -15.92 4.11 24.46
CA GLN A 261 -16.68 2.84 24.56
C GLN A 261 -17.32 2.60 25.93
N SER A 262 -17.02 3.41 26.94
CA SER A 262 -17.55 3.27 28.31
C SER A 262 -18.79 4.13 28.60
N ASP A 263 -19.22 4.96 27.67
CA ASP A 263 -20.38 5.84 27.79
C ASP A 263 -21.60 5.34 26.97
N GLU A 264 -21.62 4.04 26.61
CA GLU A 264 -22.81 3.35 26.07
C GLU A 264 -23.61 2.59 27.14
#